data_744fe189e09a6ca27b0551fef323c374
#
_entry.id   744fe189e09a6ca27b0551fef323c374
#
_cell.length_a   1.000
_cell.length_b   1.000
_cell.length_c   1.000
_cell.angle_alpha   90.00
_cell.angle_beta   90.00
_cell.angle_gamma   90.00
#
_symmetry.space_group_name_H-M   'P 1'
#
loop_
_entity.id
_entity.type
_entity.pdbx_description
1 polymer ?
#
loop_
_entity_poly.entity_id
_entity_poly.type
_entity_poly.pdbx_seq_one_letter_code
_entity_poly.pdbx_strand_id
1 'polypeptide(L)'
;AAASQLARNPTAATSGALIAFVAIAAGAAGCTVAGLLADRIGHARIAGWSMVASGGCAVATVVVFGAPPAVLYAFAILWGVTVVADSAQFSTLVTHYSPPAHVGTALTMQTCLGFLLTMLTIRLVPAVATSVGWQWGFLLLAPGPALGVVAMRALWRRPPVASR
;
A
#
# COMPACT_ATOMS: atom_id res chain seq x y z
N ALA A 1 -2.80 24.10 -12.15
CA ALA A 1 -2.23 23.77 -13.46
C ALA A 1 -2.51 22.32 -13.86
N ALA A 2 -2.18 21.29 -13.02
CA ALA A 2 -2.41 19.88 -13.38
C ALA A 2 -3.90 19.51 -13.53
N ALA A 3 -4.77 19.95 -12.63
CA ALA A 3 -6.20 19.71 -12.72
C ALA A 3 -6.84 20.34 -13.97
N SER A 4 -6.37 21.50 -14.38
CA SER A 4 -6.83 22.17 -15.61
C SER A 4 -6.30 21.48 -16.88
N GLN A 5 -5.18 20.81 -16.83
CA GLN A 5 -4.67 20.01 -17.96
C GLN A 5 -5.42 18.68 -18.10
N LEU A 6 -5.75 18.00 -16.98
CA LEU A 6 -6.58 16.80 -16.96
C LEU A 6 -7.99 17.08 -17.49
N ALA A 7 -8.59 18.24 -17.15
CA ALA A 7 -9.87 18.67 -17.69
C ALA A 7 -9.83 18.95 -19.21
N ARG A 8 -8.65 19.27 -19.76
CA ARG A 8 -8.45 19.50 -21.20
C ARG A 8 -8.21 18.22 -22.01
N ASN A 9 -7.90 17.10 -21.34
CA ASN A 9 -7.61 15.83 -22.02
C ASN A 9 -8.42 14.68 -21.40
N PRO A 10 -9.72 14.58 -21.73
CA PRO A 10 -10.63 13.60 -21.13
C PRO A 10 -10.16 12.15 -21.34
N THR A 11 -9.49 11.87 -22.45
CA THR A 11 -8.93 10.54 -22.74
C THR A 11 -7.83 10.16 -21.77
N ALA A 12 -6.96 11.09 -21.39
CA ALA A 12 -5.89 10.84 -20.42
C ALA A 12 -6.44 10.61 -19.00
N ALA A 13 -7.48 11.36 -18.62
CA ALA A 13 -8.16 11.17 -17.34
C ALA A 13 -8.85 9.80 -17.26
N THR A 14 -9.55 9.40 -18.33
CA THR A 14 -10.22 8.09 -18.42
C THR A 14 -9.21 6.95 -18.36
N SER A 15 -8.09 7.06 -19.09
CA SER A 15 -7.03 6.05 -19.06
C SER A 15 -6.41 5.92 -17.67
N GLY A 16 -6.15 7.03 -16.98
CA GLY A 16 -5.62 7.02 -15.61
C GLY A 16 -6.57 6.37 -14.62
N ALA A 17 -7.87 6.67 -14.69
CA ALA A 17 -8.89 6.07 -13.85
C ALA A 17 -9.05 4.57 -14.11
N LEU A 18 -9.00 4.15 -15.38
CA LEU A 18 -9.05 2.72 -15.75
C LEU A 18 -7.87 1.95 -15.20
N ILE A 19 -6.66 2.50 -15.29
CA ILE A 19 -5.46 1.87 -14.76
C ILE A 19 -5.51 1.76 -13.24
N ALA A 20 -5.95 2.81 -12.55
CA ALA A 20 -6.15 2.77 -11.11
C ALA A 20 -7.17 1.69 -10.72
N PHE A 21 -8.28 1.59 -11.45
CA PHE A 21 -9.28 0.54 -11.24
C PHE A 21 -8.69 -0.87 -11.43
N VAL A 22 -7.96 -1.09 -12.52
CA VAL A 22 -7.32 -2.38 -12.82
C VAL A 22 -6.26 -2.73 -11.77
N ALA A 23 -5.47 -1.76 -11.31
CA ALA A 23 -4.48 -1.95 -10.26
C ALA A 23 -5.12 -2.37 -8.92
N ILE A 24 -6.24 -1.74 -8.54
CA ILE A 24 -7.00 -2.09 -7.33
C ILE A 24 -7.64 -3.47 -7.50
N ALA A 25 -8.26 -3.77 -8.64
CA ALA A 25 -8.87 -5.06 -8.93
C ALA A 25 -7.83 -6.20 -8.92
N ALA A 26 -6.66 -5.98 -9.52
CA ALA A 26 -5.54 -6.92 -9.44
C ALA A 26 -5.06 -7.13 -8.00
N GLY A 27 -5.14 -6.10 -7.17
CA GLY A 27 -4.85 -6.16 -5.74
C GLY A 27 -5.75 -7.15 -4.99
N ALA A 28 -7.01 -7.33 -5.40
CA ALA A 28 -7.90 -8.34 -4.81
C ALA A 28 -7.37 -9.77 -5.02
N ALA A 29 -6.84 -10.07 -6.21
CA ALA A 29 -6.16 -11.34 -6.47
C ALA A 29 -4.89 -11.47 -5.62
N GLY A 30 -4.12 -10.39 -5.49
CA GLY A 30 -2.95 -10.31 -4.63
C GLY A 30 -3.28 -10.62 -3.16
N CYS A 31 -4.38 -10.10 -2.62
CA CYS A 31 -4.87 -10.42 -1.27
C CYS A 31 -5.15 -11.90 -1.08
N THR A 32 -5.80 -12.53 -2.06
CA THR A 32 -6.12 -13.96 -1.99
C THR A 32 -4.85 -14.80 -1.95
N VAL A 33 -3.91 -14.54 -2.85
CA VAL A 33 -2.61 -15.24 -2.90
C VAL A 33 -1.81 -14.99 -1.62
N ALA A 34 -1.73 -13.74 -1.17
CA ALA A 34 -1.03 -13.38 0.05
C ALA A 34 -1.66 -14.03 1.30
N GLY A 35 -2.99 -14.15 1.35
CA GLY A 35 -3.71 -14.85 2.41
C GLY A 35 -3.33 -16.32 2.47
N LEU A 36 -3.49 -17.05 1.34
CA LEU A 36 -3.13 -18.47 1.24
C LEU A 36 -1.66 -18.75 1.58
N LEU A 37 -0.77 -17.82 1.22
CA LEU A 37 0.64 -17.94 1.52
C LEU A 37 0.92 -17.62 2.99
N ALA A 38 0.19 -16.67 3.57
CA ALA A 38 0.31 -16.29 4.97
C ALA A 38 -0.12 -17.39 5.93
N ASP A 39 -1.11 -18.21 5.57
CA ASP A 39 -1.52 -19.40 6.34
C ASP A 39 -0.40 -20.42 6.47
N ARG A 40 0.51 -20.50 5.49
CA ARG A 40 1.65 -21.43 5.49
C ARG A 40 2.93 -20.84 6.11
N ILE A 41 3.22 -19.57 5.83
CA ILE A 41 4.51 -18.93 6.13
C ILE A 41 4.40 -18.01 7.36
N GLY A 42 3.18 -17.56 7.67
CA GLY A 42 2.89 -16.62 8.76
C GLY A 42 2.54 -15.21 8.26
N HIS A 43 1.45 -14.66 8.78
CA HIS A 43 0.90 -13.37 8.38
C HIS A 43 1.90 -12.19 8.52
N ALA A 44 2.67 -12.15 9.63
CA ALA A 44 3.64 -11.09 9.86
C ALA A 44 4.80 -11.11 8.85
N ARG A 45 5.19 -12.30 8.35
CA ARG A 45 6.23 -12.40 7.32
C ARG A 45 5.72 -11.92 5.97
N ILE A 46 4.53 -12.35 5.58
CA ILE A 46 3.91 -11.94 4.31
C ILE A 46 3.65 -10.43 4.33
N ALA A 47 3.10 -9.88 5.41
CA ALA A 47 2.94 -8.44 5.56
C ALA A 47 4.28 -7.69 5.40
N GLY A 48 5.33 -8.17 6.06
CA GLY A 48 6.67 -7.58 5.94
C GLY A 48 7.22 -7.63 4.51
N TRP A 49 7.04 -8.73 3.78
CA TRP A 49 7.49 -8.85 2.39
C TRP A 49 6.67 -7.96 1.44
N SER A 50 5.36 -7.89 1.63
CA SER A 50 4.50 -6.97 0.85
C SER A 50 4.91 -5.52 1.06
N MET A 51 5.25 -5.13 2.29
CA MET A 51 5.76 -3.79 2.60
C MET A 51 7.13 -3.51 1.97
N VAL A 52 8.04 -4.48 1.96
CA VAL A 52 9.33 -4.32 1.27
C VAL A 52 9.10 -4.13 -0.23
N ALA A 53 8.21 -4.92 -0.83
CA ALA A 53 7.87 -4.80 -2.25
C ALA A 53 7.20 -3.44 -2.56
N SER A 54 6.22 -3.03 -1.75
CA SER A 54 5.52 -1.75 -1.90
C SER A 54 6.47 -0.55 -1.71
N GLY A 55 7.32 -0.59 -0.67
CA GLY A 55 8.34 0.44 -0.44
C GLY A 55 9.38 0.48 -1.57
N GLY A 56 9.78 -0.68 -2.09
CA GLY A 56 10.63 -0.80 -3.27
C GLY A 56 10.01 -0.17 -4.50
N CYS A 57 8.70 -0.37 -4.72
CA CYS A 57 7.96 0.29 -5.79
C CYS A 57 7.95 1.83 -5.60
N ALA A 58 7.73 2.33 -4.38
CA ALA A 58 7.76 3.76 -4.12
C ALA A 58 9.12 4.40 -4.46
N VAL A 59 10.22 3.72 -4.17
CA VAL A 59 11.57 4.16 -4.55
C VAL A 59 11.80 4.01 -6.06
N ALA A 60 11.38 2.89 -6.66
CA ALA A 60 11.54 2.63 -8.08
C ALA A 60 10.78 3.62 -8.97
N THR A 61 9.75 4.31 -8.45
CA THR A 61 9.03 5.37 -9.18
C THR A 61 9.96 6.45 -9.69
N VAL A 62 11.04 6.76 -8.97
CA VAL A 62 12.04 7.77 -9.39
C VAL A 62 12.66 7.42 -10.75
N VAL A 63 12.89 6.13 -11.00
CA VAL A 63 13.52 5.65 -12.25
C VAL A 63 12.47 5.35 -13.32
N VAL A 64 11.34 4.76 -12.91
CA VAL A 64 10.29 4.30 -13.83
C VAL A 64 9.46 5.46 -14.39
N PHE A 65 9.44 6.62 -13.73
CA PHE A 65 8.56 7.75 -14.10
C PHE A 65 8.73 8.25 -15.55
N GLY A 66 9.92 8.11 -16.12
CA GLY A 66 10.20 8.47 -17.53
C GLY A 66 10.02 7.32 -18.54
N ALA A 67 9.53 6.16 -18.12
CA ALA A 67 9.38 4.99 -18.96
C ALA A 67 8.17 5.07 -19.90
N PRO A 68 8.13 4.26 -20.99
CA PRO A 68 6.98 4.16 -21.87
C PRO A 68 5.68 3.81 -21.10
N PRO A 69 4.49 4.25 -21.59
CA PRO A 69 3.21 4.03 -20.90
C PRO A 69 2.93 2.57 -20.52
N ALA A 70 3.31 1.62 -21.38
CA ALA A 70 3.12 0.20 -21.10
C ALA A 70 3.88 -0.27 -19.84
N VAL A 71 5.09 0.24 -19.62
CA VAL A 71 5.90 -0.06 -18.44
C VAL A 71 5.29 0.59 -17.19
N LEU A 72 4.81 1.83 -17.32
CA LEU A 72 4.12 2.53 -16.22
C LEU A 72 2.85 1.80 -15.80
N TYR A 73 2.09 1.26 -16.75
CA TYR A 73 0.86 0.52 -16.47
C TYR A 73 1.16 -0.80 -15.77
N ALA A 74 2.12 -1.57 -16.27
CA ALA A 74 2.55 -2.82 -15.64
C ALA A 74 3.07 -2.57 -14.21
N PHE A 75 3.84 -1.49 -14.04
CA PHE A 75 4.37 -1.09 -12.74
C PHE A 75 3.26 -0.65 -11.77
N ALA A 76 2.26 0.10 -12.23
CA ALA A 76 1.11 0.52 -11.41
C ALA A 76 0.29 -0.68 -10.94
N ILE A 77 0.07 -1.68 -11.81
CA ILE A 77 -0.63 -2.92 -11.46
C ILE A 77 0.17 -3.72 -10.43
N LEU A 78 1.47 -3.90 -10.63
CA LEU A 78 2.35 -4.59 -9.69
C LEU A 78 2.35 -3.90 -8.32
N TRP A 79 2.44 -2.58 -8.31
CA TRP A 79 2.40 -1.81 -7.08
C TRP A 79 1.03 -1.90 -6.39
N GLY A 80 -0.06 -1.85 -7.15
CA GLY A 80 -1.42 -2.05 -6.66
C GLY A 80 -1.59 -3.40 -5.96
N VAL A 81 -1.10 -4.48 -6.57
CA VAL A 81 -1.11 -5.83 -5.98
C VAL A 81 -0.38 -5.86 -4.63
N THR A 82 0.80 -5.26 -4.53
CA THR A 82 1.60 -5.28 -3.30
C THR A 82 0.99 -4.44 -2.18
N VAL A 83 0.45 -3.25 -2.50
CA VAL A 83 -0.17 -2.34 -1.52
C VAL A 83 -1.48 -2.92 -0.97
N VAL A 84 -2.31 -3.53 -1.83
CA VAL A 84 -3.60 -4.08 -1.36
C VAL A 84 -3.37 -5.37 -0.57
N ALA A 85 -2.35 -6.17 -0.93
CA ALA A 85 -2.02 -7.41 -0.23
C ALA A 85 -1.57 -7.16 1.22
N ASP A 86 -0.85 -6.09 1.53
CA ASP A 86 -0.42 -5.79 2.89
C ASP A 86 -1.58 -5.37 3.80
N SER A 87 -2.53 -4.61 3.28
CA SER A 87 -3.66 -4.09 4.04
C SER A 87 -4.53 -5.22 4.63
N ALA A 88 -4.77 -6.30 3.89
CA ALA A 88 -5.50 -7.46 4.37
C ALA A 88 -4.75 -8.17 5.51
N GLN A 89 -3.43 -8.27 5.43
CA GLN A 89 -2.62 -8.91 6.46
C GLN A 89 -2.61 -8.13 7.78
N PHE A 90 -2.69 -6.80 7.74
CA PHE A 90 -2.77 -5.99 8.95
C PHE A 90 -4.02 -6.29 9.78
N SER A 91 -5.19 -6.37 9.15
CA SER A 91 -6.43 -6.67 9.86
C SER A 91 -6.38 -8.07 10.49
N THR A 92 -5.81 -9.05 9.79
CA THR A 92 -5.60 -10.39 10.32
C THR A 92 -4.62 -10.37 11.51
N LEU A 93 -3.51 -9.64 11.41
CA LEU A 93 -2.55 -9.52 12.52
C LEU A 93 -3.18 -8.86 13.74
N VAL A 94 -3.94 -7.78 13.56
CA VAL A 94 -4.65 -7.15 14.68
C VAL A 94 -5.60 -8.14 15.37
N THR A 95 -6.31 -8.95 14.60
CA THR A 95 -7.20 -9.99 15.16
C THR A 95 -6.41 -11.04 15.95
N HIS A 96 -5.25 -11.49 15.45
CA HIS A 96 -4.44 -12.52 16.11
C HIS A 96 -3.68 -12.02 17.36
N TYR A 97 -3.34 -10.73 17.39
CA TYR A 97 -2.55 -10.16 18.48
C TYR A 97 -3.36 -9.34 19.49
N SER A 98 -4.67 -9.16 19.27
CA SER A 98 -5.56 -8.48 20.20
C SER A 98 -6.30 -9.48 21.10
N PRO A 99 -6.57 -9.15 22.38
CA PRO A 99 -7.45 -9.93 23.21
C PRO A 99 -8.85 -10.04 22.58
N PRO A 100 -9.54 -11.20 22.62
CA PRO A 100 -10.83 -11.41 21.96
C PRO A 100 -11.89 -10.35 22.30
N ALA A 101 -11.92 -9.88 23.55
CA ALA A 101 -12.86 -8.84 24.01
C ALA A 101 -12.63 -7.46 23.36
N HIS A 102 -11.45 -7.19 22.76
CA HIS A 102 -11.06 -5.87 22.27
C HIS A 102 -10.73 -5.85 20.77
N VAL A 103 -10.90 -6.96 20.05
CA VAL A 103 -10.60 -7.08 18.62
C VAL A 103 -11.34 -6.01 17.80
N GLY A 104 -12.63 -5.80 18.05
CA GLY A 104 -13.42 -4.79 17.32
C GLY A 104 -12.88 -3.38 17.51
N THR A 105 -12.53 -3.00 18.73
CA THR A 105 -11.94 -1.69 19.05
C THR A 105 -10.58 -1.53 18.37
N ALA A 106 -9.73 -2.56 18.41
CA ALA A 106 -8.41 -2.53 17.79
C ALA A 106 -8.49 -2.38 16.26
N LEU A 107 -9.40 -3.10 15.60
CA LEU A 107 -9.66 -2.97 14.16
C LEU A 107 -10.17 -1.57 13.78
N THR A 108 -11.08 -1.02 14.59
CA THR A 108 -11.59 0.35 14.39
C THR A 108 -10.47 1.37 14.52
N MET A 109 -9.64 1.28 15.55
CA MET A 109 -8.48 2.17 15.72
C MET A 109 -7.49 2.06 14.56
N GLN A 110 -7.16 0.84 14.13
CA GLN A 110 -6.29 0.61 12.97
C GLN A 110 -6.85 1.28 11.72
N THR A 111 -8.14 1.09 11.44
CA THR A 111 -8.81 1.66 10.27
C THR A 111 -8.83 3.19 10.33
N CYS A 112 -9.18 3.78 11.48
CA CYS A 112 -9.17 5.23 11.68
C CYS A 112 -7.78 5.83 11.45
N LEU A 113 -6.73 5.24 12.04
CA LEU A 113 -5.35 5.69 11.86
C LEU A 113 -4.91 5.55 10.39
N GLY A 114 -5.29 4.46 9.72
CA GLY A 114 -5.02 4.27 8.30
C GLY A 114 -5.65 5.35 7.43
N PHE A 115 -6.92 5.68 7.65
CA PHE A 115 -7.60 6.74 6.91
C PHE A 115 -7.02 8.13 7.23
N LEU A 116 -6.65 8.42 8.48
CA LEU A 116 -5.98 9.68 8.82
C LEU A 116 -4.65 9.83 8.07
N LEU A 117 -3.83 8.78 8.03
CA LEU A 117 -2.59 8.78 7.25
C LEU A 117 -2.86 8.95 5.75
N THR A 118 -3.90 8.31 5.22
CA THR A 118 -4.31 8.44 3.83
C THR A 118 -4.74 9.88 3.51
N MET A 119 -5.54 10.50 4.38
CA MET A 119 -5.94 11.92 4.22
C MET A 119 -4.72 12.85 4.21
N LEU A 120 -3.76 12.61 5.09
CA LEU A 120 -2.52 13.38 5.15
C LEU A 120 -1.70 13.20 3.86
N THR A 121 -1.51 11.98 3.38
CA THR A 121 -0.74 11.69 2.16
C THR A 121 -1.40 12.23 0.90
N ILE A 122 -2.73 12.17 0.78
CA ILE A 122 -3.48 12.77 -0.34
C ILE A 122 -3.25 14.30 -0.42
N ARG A 123 -3.02 14.97 0.71
CA ARG A 123 -2.70 16.40 0.75
C ARG A 123 -1.22 16.67 0.50
N LEU A 124 -0.35 15.90 1.13
CA LEU A 124 1.10 16.14 1.09
C LEU A 124 1.73 15.75 -0.25
N VAL A 125 1.36 14.61 -0.83
CA VAL A 125 1.99 14.11 -2.07
C VAL A 125 1.82 15.11 -3.22
N PRO A 126 0.63 15.64 -3.54
CA PRO A 126 0.49 16.65 -4.59
C PRO A 126 1.23 17.96 -4.27
N ALA A 127 1.23 18.39 -3.00
CA ALA A 127 1.93 19.61 -2.58
C ALA A 127 3.44 19.51 -2.83
N VAL A 128 4.05 18.38 -2.46
CA VAL A 128 5.46 18.10 -2.71
C VAL A 128 5.71 17.89 -4.21
N ALA A 129 4.85 17.13 -4.90
CA ALA A 129 4.99 16.86 -6.33
C ALA A 129 4.92 18.12 -7.21
N THR A 130 4.17 19.14 -6.79
CA THR A 130 4.11 20.42 -7.51
C THR A 130 5.38 21.26 -7.33
N SER A 131 6.14 21.07 -6.26
CA SER A 131 7.37 21.84 -5.98
C SER A 131 8.62 21.14 -6.52
N VAL A 132 8.74 19.82 -6.38
CA VAL A 132 9.97 19.09 -6.73
C VAL A 132 9.78 18.05 -7.85
N GLY A 133 8.56 17.85 -8.33
CA GLY A 133 8.22 16.88 -9.37
C GLY A 133 7.56 15.61 -8.83
N TRP A 134 6.73 15.00 -9.67
CA TRP A 134 5.91 13.82 -9.31
C TRP A 134 6.75 12.59 -8.94
N GLN A 135 7.89 12.42 -9.59
CA GLN A 135 8.83 11.32 -9.27
C GLN A 135 9.30 11.34 -7.81
N TRP A 136 9.51 12.54 -7.26
CA TRP A 136 9.94 12.72 -5.87
C TRP A 136 8.76 12.74 -4.88
N GLY A 137 7.57 13.16 -5.36
CA GLY A 137 6.35 13.13 -4.55
C GLY A 137 6.01 11.73 -4.03
N PHE A 138 6.20 10.71 -4.85
CA PHE A 138 5.97 9.32 -4.45
C PHE A 138 7.02 8.76 -3.48
N LEU A 139 8.24 9.30 -3.49
CA LEU A 139 9.27 8.89 -2.52
C LEU A 139 8.88 9.24 -1.07
N LEU A 140 7.99 10.23 -0.88
CA LEU A 140 7.43 10.58 0.42
C LEU A 140 6.66 9.41 1.08
N LEU A 141 6.19 8.44 0.28
CA LEU A 141 5.50 7.26 0.80
C LEU A 141 6.46 6.17 1.32
N ALA A 142 7.74 6.18 0.92
CA ALA A 142 8.70 5.15 1.27
C ALA A 142 8.95 4.97 2.80
N PRO A 143 8.95 6.02 3.65
CA PRO A 143 9.11 5.86 5.09
C PRO A 143 8.04 5.00 5.75
N GLY A 144 6.79 5.03 5.24
CA GLY A 144 5.68 4.23 5.78
C GLY A 144 5.99 2.73 5.76
N PRO A 145 6.21 2.12 4.59
CA PRO A 145 6.63 0.73 4.49
C PRO A 145 7.92 0.40 5.25
N ALA A 146 8.90 1.30 5.28
CA ALA A 146 10.15 1.10 6.01
C ALA A 146 9.90 0.93 7.52
N LEU A 147 9.13 1.81 8.13
CA LEU A 147 8.72 1.69 9.54
C LEU A 147 7.88 0.44 9.78
N GLY A 148 6.99 0.10 8.86
CA GLY A 148 6.17 -1.08 8.92
C GLY A 148 6.99 -2.37 8.90
N VAL A 149 8.02 -2.47 8.07
CA VAL A 149 8.95 -3.62 8.05
C VAL A 149 9.64 -3.78 9.40
N VAL A 150 10.09 -2.69 10.01
CA VAL A 150 10.73 -2.74 11.36
C VAL A 150 9.73 -3.25 12.40
N ALA A 151 8.49 -2.76 12.38
CA ALA A 151 7.44 -3.23 13.27
C ALA A 151 7.11 -4.71 13.06
N MET A 152 6.98 -5.16 11.80
CA MET A 152 6.71 -6.57 11.48
C MET A 152 7.84 -7.49 11.92
N ARG A 153 9.11 -7.09 11.81
CA ARG A 153 10.25 -7.87 12.32
C ARG A 153 10.17 -8.10 13.83
N ALA A 154 9.65 -7.14 14.58
CA ALA A 154 9.42 -7.31 16.02
C ALA A 154 8.31 -8.34 16.31
N LEU A 155 7.28 -8.44 15.45
CA LEU A 155 6.21 -9.42 15.59
C LEU A 155 6.62 -10.84 15.16
N TRP A 156 7.59 -11.01 14.25
CA TRP A 156 8.01 -12.34 13.81
C TRP A 156 8.48 -13.27 14.94
N ARG A 157 8.92 -12.69 16.06
CA ARG A 157 9.44 -13.40 17.24
C ARG A 157 8.40 -13.58 18.34
N ARG A 158 7.18 -13.06 18.17
CA ARG A 158 6.14 -13.12 19.20
C ARG A 158 5.05 -14.13 18.82
N PRO A 159 4.67 -15.05 19.72
CA PRO A 159 3.52 -15.92 19.50
C PRO A 159 2.22 -15.11 19.52
N PRO A 160 1.19 -15.47 18.71
CA PRO A 160 -0.13 -14.86 18.76
C PRO A 160 -0.80 -15.03 20.14
N VAL A 161 -1.61 -14.05 20.54
CA VAL A 161 -2.34 -14.09 21.84
C VAL A 161 -3.41 -15.18 21.87
N ALA A 162 -4.00 -15.48 20.70
CA ALA A 162 -5.05 -16.52 20.56
C ALA A 162 -4.54 -17.95 20.82
N SER A 163 -3.25 -18.17 20.97
CA SER A 163 -2.66 -19.48 21.31
C SER A 163 -2.45 -19.70 22.79
N ARG A 164 -2.91 -18.77 23.62
CA ARG A 164 -2.92 -18.86 25.08
C ARG A 164 -4.38 -18.94 25.59
#